data_fb69a478d5f17338f02f4a189ab5ea14
#
_entry.id   fb69a478d5f17338f02f4a189ab5ea14
#
_cell.length_a   1.000
_cell.length_b   1.000
_cell.length_c   1.000
_cell.angle_alpha   90.00
_cell.angle_beta   90.00
_cell.angle_gamma   90.00
#
_symmetry.space_group_name_H-M   'P 1'
#
loop_
_entity.id
_entity.type
_entity.pdbx_description
1 polymer ?
#
loop_
_entity_poly.entity_id
_entity_poly.type
_entity_poly.pdbx_seq_one_letter_code
_entity_poly.pdbx_strand_id
1 'polypeptide(L)'
;SMEPPPLSLPVQLLYVTCARSDKDWHSMEHSHYFAELFFITKGEGSFIIDNKRVPVRENDLVLVNPGVSHTELGNKKSPWEYIALGIEGLQFHSGEESGPYDYSVHYLGQRHRQISDCLAQMVAEARLEEPDSGVICQKLLELLLLYITRHTRQNLLAAPPKKATRECRFVEQYINEHYFEEITLESLSLLAHINKYYLVHAFKAYKGISPISYLTQKRLSEAMH
;
A
#
# COMPACT_ATOMS: atom_id res chain seq x y z
N SER A 1 18.67 -14.40 29.11
CA SER A 1 19.14 -14.29 27.71
C SER A 1 17.96 -13.97 26.83
N MET A 2 18.00 -12.77 26.21
CA MET A 2 17.01 -12.45 25.17
C MET A 2 17.39 -13.26 23.91
N GLU A 3 16.52 -14.18 23.50
CA GLU A 3 16.66 -14.78 22.19
C GLU A 3 16.52 -13.68 21.12
N PRO A 4 17.31 -13.75 20.04
CA PRO A 4 17.14 -12.79 18.96
C PRO A 4 15.70 -12.85 18.41
N PRO A 5 15.10 -11.70 18.08
CA PRO A 5 13.70 -11.67 17.66
C PRO A 5 13.50 -12.47 16.37
N PRO A 6 12.33 -13.12 16.23
CA PRO A 6 12.02 -13.96 15.07
C PRO A 6 11.77 -13.18 13.77
N LEU A 7 12.00 -11.87 13.75
CA LEU A 7 11.80 -11.02 12.57
C LEU A 7 13.09 -10.88 11.73
N SER A 8 13.50 -11.97 11.10
CA SER A 8 14.44 -11.91 9.98
C SER A 8 13.74 -12.01 8.61
N LEU A 9 12.47 -11.60 8.52
CA LEU A 9 11.78 -11.54 7.24
C LEU A 9 12.30 -10.34 6.44
N PRO A 10 12.68 -10.51 5.17
CA PRO A 10 13.12 -9.44 4.30
C PRO A 10 11.90 -8.62 3.82
N VAL A 11 11.25 -7.92 4.76
CA VAL A 11 10.12 -7.04 4.47
C VAL A 11 10.61 -5.70 3.96
N GLN A 12 9.91 -5.13 3.00
CA GLN A 12 10.18 -3.81 2.46
C GLN A 12 8.92 -2.97 2.44
N LEU A 13 9.00 -1.76 3.01
CA LEU A 13 7.97 -0.76 2.85
C LEU A 13 7.99 -0.22 1.42
N LEU A 14 6.87 -0.30 0.72
CA LEU A 14 6.73 0.22 -0.64
C LEU A 14 6.20 1.66 -0.62
N TYR A 15 5.22 1.92 0.22
CA TYR A 15 4.64 3.26 0.41
C TYR A 15 3.91 3.35 1.75
N VAL A 16 3.74 4.58 2.21
CA VAL A 16 2.82 4.98 3.26
C VAL A 16 2.04 6.21 2.78
N THR A 17 0.72 6.19 2.93
CA THR A 17 -0.15 7.28 2.49
C THR A 17 -1.34 7.47 3.40
N CYS A 18 -1.87 8.71 3.42
CA CYS A 18 -3.17 9.03 3.99
C CYS A 18 -4.16 9.21 2.85
N ALA A 19 -5.35 8.67 3.01
CA ALA A 19 -6.43 8.85 2.05
C ALA A 19 -7.73 9.21 2.76
N ARG A 20 -8.57 9.93 2.04
CA ARG A 20 -9.92 10.28 2.44
C ARG A 20 -10.89 9.73 1.39
N SER A 21 -11.77 8.87 1.84
CA SER A 21 -12.82 8.32 0.99
C SER A 21 -14.05 9.20 1.07
N ASP A 22 -14.26 10.03 0.06
CA ASP A 22 -15.40 10.93 -0.09
C ASP A 22 -16.20 10.62 -1.38
N LYS A 23 -17.13 11.52 -1.72
CA LYS A 23 -18.00 11.36 -2.89
C LYS A 23 -17.26 11.30 -4.23
N ASP A 24 -16.09 11.88 -4.32
CA ASP A 24 -15.29 11.96 -5.55
C ASP A 24 -14.25 10.84 -5.63
N TRP A 25 -14.24 9.96 -4.62
CA TRP A 25 -13.36 8.81 -4.57
C TRP A 25 -13.84 7.71 -5.53
N HIS A 26 -13.09 7.51 -6.59
CA HIS A 26 -13.27 6.42 -7.53
C HIS A 26 -12.16 5.39 -7.32
N SER A 27 -12.40 4.44 -6.43
CA SER A 27 -11.53 3.28 -6.29
C SER A 27 -12.00 2.21 -7.27
N MET A 28 -11.06 1.66 -8.04
CA MET A 28 -11.31 0.47 -8.86
C MET A 28 -10.82 -0.75 -8.10
N GLU A 29 -11.54 -1.85 -8.27
CA GLU A 29 -11.11 -3.13 -7.75
C GLU A 29 -9.73 -3.49 -8.32
N HIS A 30 -8.78 -3.78 -7.44
CA HIS A 30 -7.39 -4.08 -7.79
C HIS A 30 -6.82 -5.14 -6.87
N SER A 31 -5.78 -5.80 -7.31
CA SER A 31 -4.96 -6.70 -6.50
C SER A 31 -3.48 -6.39 -6.67
N HIS A 32 -2.70 -6.71 -5.65
CA HIS A 32 -1.25 -6.45 -5.62
C HIS A 32 -0.47 -7.70 -5.27
N TYR A 33 0.82 -7.71 -5.66
CA TYR A 33 1.77 -8.77 -5.30
C TYR A 33 2.37 -8.60 -3.89
N PHE A 34 1.86 -7.65 -3.12
CA PHE A 34 2.32 -7.31 -1.79
C PHE A 34 1.13 -7.24 -0.83
N ALA A 35 1.41 -7.29 0.47
CA ALA A 35 0.40 -7.08 1.50
C ALA A 35 0.06 -5.60 1.63
N GLU A 36 -1.19 -5.31 1.91
CA GLU A 36 -1.66 -3.96 2.22
C GLU A 36 -2.24 -3.90 3.63
N LEU A 37 -1.92 -2.84 4.33
CA LEU A 37 -2.43 -2.56 5.66
C LEU A 37 -3.19 -1.24 5.61
N PHE A 38 -4.41 -1.24 6.17
CA PHE A 38 -5.23 -0.04 6.32
C PHE A 38 -5.54 0.17 7.79
N PHE A 39 -5.34 1.37 8.27
CA PHE A 39 -5.77 1.79 9.61
C PHE A 39 -6.74 2.95 9.49
N ILE A 40 -7.96 2.75 10.00
CA ILE A 40 -9.02 3.76 9.90
C ILE A 40 -8.80 4.80 10.98
N THR A 41 -8.49 6.02 10.56
CA THR A 41 -8.16 7.13 11.46
C THR A 41 -9.37 7.96 11.84
N LYS A 42 -10.44 7.94 11.01
CA LYS A 42 -11.65 8.70 11.24
C LYS A 42 -12.84 8.16 10.47
N GLY A 43 -14.00 8.18 11.11
CA GLY A 43 -15.27 7.84 10.47
C GLY A 43 -15.50 6.35 10.30
N GLU A 44 -16.43 6.01 9.42
CA GLU A 44 -16.80 4.65 9.09
C GLU A 44 -17.08 4.50 7.59
N GLY A 45 -16.77 3.33 7.06
CA GLY A 45 -16.93 3.04 5.64
C GLY A 45 -17.00 1.55 5.37
N SER A 46 -16.67 1.16 4.16
CA SER A 46 -16.61 -0.24 3.77
C SER A 46 -15.53 -0.48 2.72
N PHE A 47 -14.96 -1.66 2.75
CA PHE A 47 -14.22 -2.24 1.63
C PHE A 47 -15.10 -3.26 0.90
N ILE A 48 -14.84 -3.48 -0.37
CA ILE A 48 -15.18 -4.74 -1.06
C ILE A 48 -13.88 -5.53 -1.13
N ILE A 49 -13.85 -6.69 -0.51
CA ILE A 49 -12.71 -7.60 -0.52
C ILE A 49 -13.19 -8.96 -0.98
N ASP A 50 -12.63 -9.47 -2.06
CA ASP A 50 -13.03 -10.74 -2.67
C ASP A 50 -14.56 -10.84 -2.87
N ASN A 51 -15.14 -9.80 -3.46
CA ASN A 51 -16.59 -9.62 -3.70
C ASN A 51 -17.46 -9.56 -2.43
N LYS A 52 -16.88 -9.40 -1.25
CA LYS A 52 -17.61 -9.27 0.01
C LYS A 52 -17.52 -7.85 0.54
N ARG A 53 -18.65 -7.29 0.99
CA ARG A 53 -18.65 -6.01 1.67
C ARG A 53 -18.18 -6.17 3.11
N VAL A 54 -17.12 -5.45 3.45
CA VAL A 54 -16.47 -5.47 4.76
C VAL A 54 -16.63 -4.10 5.40
N PRO A 55 -17.52 -3.93 6.38
CA PRO A 55 -17.68 -2.65 7.07
C PRO A 55 -16.48 -2.41 7.99
N VAL A 56 -16.07 -1.15 8.08
CA VAL A 56 -14.97 -0.70 8.92
C VAL A 56 -15.30 0.62 9.60
N ARG A 57 -14.67 0.87 10.73
CA ARG A 57 -14.83 2.08 11.53
C ARG A 57 -13.50 2.54 12.13
N GLU A 58 -13.52 3.71 12.74
CA GLU A 58 -12.36 4.29 13.42
C GLU A 58 -11.68 3.28 14.38
N ASN A 59 -10.36 3.21 14.31
CA ASN A 59 -9.47 2.28 15.01
C ASN A 59 -9.51 0.81 14.52
N ASP A 60 -10.19 0.52 13.44
CA ASP A 60 -10.05 -0.78 12.78
C ASP A 60 -8.72 -0.84 12.01
N LEU A 61 -8.08 -2.00 12.12
CA LEU A 61 -6.93 -2.39 11.31
C LEU A 61 -7.36 -3.46 10.32
N VAL A 62 -7.16 -3.21 9.04
CA VAL A 62 -7.46 -4.16 7.96
C VAL A 62 -6.15 -4.63 7.35
N LEU A 63 -5.94 -5.93 7.31
CA LEU A 63 -4.78 -6.58 6.72
C LEU A 63 -5.24 -7.36 5.49
N VAL A 64 -4.72 -7.02 4.32
CA VAL A 64 -5.04 -7.67 3.04
C VAL A 64 -3.80 -8.34 2.51
N ASN A 65 -3.88 -9.65 2.28
CA ASN A 65 -2.75 -10.45 1.80
C ASN A 65 -2.48 -10.26 0.30
N PRO A 66 -1.26 -10.60 -0.17
CA PRO A 66 -0.92 -10.50 -1.58
C PRO A 66 -1.91 -11.26 -2.48
N GLY A 67 -2.27 -10.64 -3.61
CA GLY A 67 -3.15 -11.24 -4.62
C GLY A 67 -4.64 -11.13 -4.35
N VAL A 68 -5.06 -10.60 -3.21
CA VAL A 68 -6.46 -10.46 -2.84
C VAL A 68 -7.06 -9.21 -3.49
N SER A 69 -8.13 -9.39 -4.26
CA SER A 69 -8.84 -8.28 -4.89
C SER A 69 -9.63 -7.47 -3.87
N HIS A 70 -9.45 -6.16 -3.90
CA HIS A 70 -10.13 -5.25 -2.99
C HIS A 70 -10.30 -3.85 -3.58
N THR A 71 -11.24 -3.10 -3.00
CA THR A 71 -11.46 -1.69 -3.28
C THR A 71 -12.15 -1.03 -2.09
N GLU A 72 -11.94 0.28 -1.90
CA GLU A 72 -12.62 1.08 -0.90
C GLU A 72 -13.92 1.63 -1.46
N LEU A 73 -14.96 1.65 -0.63
CA LEU A 73 -16.23 2.30 -0.96
C LEU A 73 -16.32 3.66 -0.30
N GLY A 74 -16.41 4.70 -1.14
CA GLY A 74 -16.69 6.05 -0.68
C GLY A 74 -18.06 6.17 -0.05
N ASN A 75 -18.18 6.98 0.99
CA ASN A 75 -19.45 7.37 1.59
C ASN A 75 -19.71 8.84 1.33
N LYS A 76 -20.69 9.13 0.46
CA LYS A 76 -21.07 10.51 0.09
C LYS A 76 -21.56 11.36 1.26
N LYS A 77 -22.15 10.74 2.28
CA LYS A 77 -22.74 11.43 3.43
C LYS A 77 -21.75 11.63 4.57
N SER A 78 -20.80 10.73 4.70
CA SER A 78 -19.82 10.73 5.78
C SER A 78 -18.48 10.23 5.23
N PRO A 79 -17.59 11.13 4.84
CA PRO A 79 -16.24 10.74 4.40
C PRO A 79 -15.48 10.12 5.56
N TRP A 80 -14.67 9.11 5.26
CA TRP A 80 -13.82 8.44 6.21
C TRP A 80 -12.36 8.53 5.78
N GLU A 81 -11.46 8.44 6.74
CA GLU A 81 -10.03 8.64 6.54
C GLU A 81 -9.25 7.41 7.02
N TYR A 82 -8.19 7.08 6.32
CA TYR A 82 -7.33 5.96 6.66
C TYR A 82 -5.87 6.21 6.26
N ILE A 83 -4.98 5.50 6.92
CA ILE A 83 -3.57 5.35 6.52
C ILE A 83 -3.44 3.99 5.83
N ALA A 84 -2.77 3.96 4.68
CA ALA A 84 -2.49 2.74 3.95
C ALA A 84 -0.98 2.52 3.81
N LEU A 85 -0.54 1.28 4.00
CA LEU A 85 0.83 0.83 3.75
C LEU A 85 0.83 -0.28 2.71
N GLY A 86 1.78 -0.24 1.78
CA GLY A 86 2.15 -1.37 0.94
C GLY A 86 3.42 -2.03 1.50
N ILE A 87 3.40 -3.34 1.71
CA ILE A 87 4.49 -4.08 2.35
C ILE A 87 4.83 -5.31 1.50
N GLU A 88 6.03 -5.34 0.96
CA GLU A 88 6.52 -6.47 0.17
C GLU A 88 7.26 -7.47 1.06
N GLY A 89 7.20 -8.75 0.70
CA GLY A 89 7.98 -9.82 1.33
C GLY A 89 7.27 -10.54 2.46
N LEU A 90 6.03 -10.21 2.80
CA LEU A 90 5.26 -10.90 3.85
C LEU A 90 3.80 -11.17 3.47
N GLN A 91 3.21 -12.09 4.19
CA GLN A 91 1.77 -12.28 4.32
C GLN A 91 1.40 -12.50 5.78
N PHE A 92 0.19 -12.08 6.14
CA PHE A 92 -0.37 -12.26 7.48
C PHE A 92 -1.10 -13.60 7.56
N HIS A 93 -0.96 -14.28 8.70
CA HIS A 93 -1.56 -15.58 8.94
C HIS A 93 -2.09 -15.64 10.38
N SER A 94 -3.34 -16.01 10.56
CA SER A 94 -3.83 -16.36 11.91
C SER A 94 -3.32 -17.76 12.27
N GLY A 95 -2.79 -17.95 13.45
CA GLY A 95 -2.18 -19.22 13.88
C GLY A 95 -3.13 -20.42 14.07
N GLU A 96 -4.37 -20.32 13.60
CA GLU A 96 -5.34 -21.41 13.60
C GLU A 96 -5.18 -22.28 12.34
N GLU A 97 -5.53 -23.57 12.42
CA GLU A 97 -5.30 -24.62 11.40
C GLU A 97 -5.99 -24.41 10.02
N SER A 98 -6.81 -23.38 9.90
CA SER A 98 -7.41 -22.98 8.63
C SER A 98 -6.45 -22.04 7.88
N GLY A 99 -5.96 -22.45 6.76
CA GLY A 99 -5.02 -21.82 5.83
C GLY A 99 -4.85 -20.27 5.81
N PRO A 100 -4.06 -19.69 4.92
CA PRO A 100 -3.88 -18.25 4.87
C PRO A 100 -5.23 -17.57 4.64
N TYR A 101 -5.62 -16.66 5.54
CA TYR A 101 -6.76 -15.79 5.30
C TYR A 101 -6.43 -14.79 4.21
N ASP A 102 -7.38 -14.54 3.33
CA ASP A 102 -7.23 -13.53 2.29
C ASP A 102 -7.11 -12.13 2.90
N TYR A 103 -7.85 -11.89 3.97
CA TYR A 103 -7.82 -10.64 4.74
C TYR A 103 -8.28 -10.86 6.18
N SER A 104 -8.00 -9.89 7.04
CA SER A 104 -8.52 -9.85 8.42
C SER A 104 -8.82 -8.42 8.86
N VAL A 105 -9.80 -8.27 9.75
CA VAL A 105 -10.17 -6.98 10.36
C VAL A 105 -10.03 -7.11 11.86
N HIS A 106 -9.30 -6.16 12.47
CA HIS A 106 -9.04 -6.12 13.91
C HIS A 106 -9.48 -4.78 14.49
N TYR A 107 -10.43 -4.80 15.42
CA TYR A 107 -10.76 -3.64 16.21
C TYR A 107 -9.81 -3.56 17.41
N LEU A 108 -8.93 -2.57 17.43
CA LEU A 108 -7.87 -2.49 18.43
C LEU A 108 -8.31 -1.85 19.74
N GLY A 109 -9.40 -1.09 19.75
CA GLY A 109 -9.90 -0.40 20.92
C GLY A 109 -8.82 0.50 21.54
N GLN A 110 -8.61 0.40 22.86
CA GLN A 110 -7.59 1.18 23.56
C GLN A 110 -6.14 0.71 23.29
N ARG A 111 -5.96 -0.46 22.70
CA ARG A 111 -4.63 -1.00 22.33
C ARG A 111 -4.06 -0.40 21.04
N HIS A 112 -4.81 0.49 20.40
CA HIS A 112 -4.42 1.06 19.10
C HIS A 112 -3.26 2.06 19.19
N ARG A 113 -2.98 2.64 20.37
CA ARG A 113 -2.05 3.77 20.52
C ARG A 113 -0.65 3.48 19.95
N GLN A 114 -0.05 2.35 20.31
CA GLN A 114 1.28 2.00 19.78
C GLN A 114 1.28 1.87 18.26
N ILE A 115 0.24 1.27 17.68
CA ILE A 115 0.07 1.11 16.24
C ILE A 115 -0.20 2.46 15.58
N SER A 116 -1.15 3.25 16.09
CA SER A 116 -1.49 4.55 15.52
C SER A 116 -0.34 5.56 15.62
N ASP A 117 0.43 5.56 16.71
CA ASP A 117 1.59 6.43 16.86
C ASP A 117 2.70 6.07 15.87
N CYS A 118 3.00 4.78 15.67
CA CYS A 118 3.92 4.34 14.62
C CYS A 118 3.48 4.80 13.24
N LEU A 119 2.22 4.61 12.90
CA LEU A 119 1.66 5.00 11.61
C LEU A 119 1.70 6.52 11.41
N ALA A 120 1.36 7.30 12.43
CA ALA A 120 1.45 8.76 12.38
C ALA A 120 2.88 9.25 12.16
N GLN A 121 3.87 8.63 12.83
CA GLN A 121 5.29 8.94 12.62
C GLN A 121 5.73 8.58 11.20
N MET A 122 5.31 7.44 10.65
CA MET A 122 5.62 7.04 9.27
C MET A 122 5.07 8.04 8.25
N VAL A 123 3.83 8.47 8.45
CA VAL A 123 3.20 9.50 7.58
C VAL A 123 3.94 10.82 7.66
N ALA A 124 4.26 11.29 8.87
CA ALA A 124 5.00 12.54 9.07
C ALA A 124 6.39 12.47 8.43
N GLU A 125 7.11 11.37 8.62
CA GLU A 125 8.45 11.16 8.06
C GLU A 125 8.42 11.11 6.52
N ALA A 126 7.45 10.40 5.94
CA ALA A 126 7.31 10.32 4.49
C ALA A 126 7.05 11.69 3.83
N ARG A 127 6.41 12.62 4.56
CA ARG A 127 6.14 13.99 4.08
C ARG A 127 7.35 14.92 4.15
N LEU A 128 8.34 14.61 4.99
CA LEU A 128 9.57 15.40 5.11
C LEU A 128 10.45 15.26 3.86
N GLU A 129 10.40 14.11 3.19
CA GLU A 129 11.20 13.81 1.98
C GLU A 129 12.72 14.03 2.19
N GLU A 130 13.19 13.85 3.44
CA GLU A 130 14.62 13.91 3.76
C GLU A 130 15.36 12.65 3.23
N PRO A 131 16.67 12.71 2.99
CA PRO A 131 17.43 11.59 2.44
C PRO A 131 17.33 10.29 3.25
N ASP A 132 17.14 10.38 4.56
CA ASP A 132 17.03 9.25 5.48
C ASP A 132 15.58 8.85 5.81
N SER A 133 14.58 9.57 5.30
CA SER A 133 13.16 9.31 5.57
C SER A 133 12.75 7.88 5.23
N GLY A 134 13.25 7.34 4.12
CA GLY A 134 12.98 5.96 3.73
C GLY A 134 13.52 4.94 4.74
N VAL A 135 14.70 5.16 5.29
CA VAL A 135 15.31 4.29 6.30
C VAL A 135 14.52 4.37 7.61
N ILE A 136 14.13 5.56 8.04
CA ILE A 136 13.34 5.77 9.26
C ILE A 136 11.97 5.09 9.11
N CYS A 137 11.27 5.28 8.00
CA CYS A 137 10.00 4.62 7.74
C CYS A 137 10.13 3.09 7.74
N GLN A 138 11.21 2.54 7.17
CA GLN A 138 11.47 1.10 7.19
C GLN A 138 11.66 0.57 8.62
N LYS A 139 12.36 1.28 9.49
CA LYS A 139 12.53 0.91 10.89
C LYS A 139 11.22 1.00 11.68
N LEU A 140 10.43 2.04 11.42
CA LEU A 140 9.08 2.16 11.99
C LEU A 140 8.16 1.02 11.52
N LEU A 141 8.26 0.58 10.27
CA LEU A 141 7.53 -0.60 9.79
C LEU A 141 7.89 -1.85 10.59
N GLU A 142 9.17 -2.12 10.79
CA GLU A 142 9.63 -3.29 11.55
C GLU A 142 9.05 -3.28 12.98
N LEU A 143 9.07 -2.12 13.63
CA LEU A 143 8.45 -1.93 14.96
C LEU A 143 6.93 -2.10 14.91
N LEU A 144 6.27 -1.52 13.92
CA LEU A 144 4.82 -1.63 13.72
C LEU A 144 4.38 -3.09 13.58
N LEU A 145 5.11 -3.89 12.81
CA LEU A 145 4.81 -5.31 12.61
C LEU A 145 4.89 -6.10 13.94
N LEU A 146 5.84 -5.77 14.81
CA LEU A 146 5.92 -6.36 16.15
C LEU A 146 4.69 -6.01 17.00
N TYR A 147 4.24 -4.76 16.96
CA TYR A 147 3.03 -4.35 17.66
C TYR A 147 1.78 -5.05 17.09
N ILE A 148 1.68 -5.18 15.79
CA ILE A 148 0.56 -5.88 15.14
C ILE A 148 0.52 -7.34 15.58
N THR A 149 1.62 -8.07 15.52
CA THR A 149 1.66 -9.47 15.97
C THR A 149 1.29 -9.62 17.45
N ARG A 150 1.76 -8.69 18.28
CA ARG A 150 1.46 -8.68 19.72
C ARG A 150 -0.02 -8.46 20.02
N HIS A 151 -0.68 -7.54 19.31
CA HIS A 151 -2.05 -7.12 19.60
C HIS A 151 -3.12 -7.91 18.85
N THR A 152 -2.80 -8.48 17.69
CA THR A 152 -3.75 -9.19 16.84
C THR A 152 -3.57 -10.71 16.83
N ARG A 153 -2.49 -11.22 17.42
CA ARG A 153 -2.08 -12.62 17.36
C ARG A 153 -1.89 -13.15 15.93
N GLN A 154 -1.69 -12.24 14.97
CA GLN A 154 -1.31 -12.62 13.61
C GLN A 154 0.15 -13.06 13.59
N ASN A 155 0.43 -14.07 12.80
CA ASN A 155 1.79 -14.48 12.46
C ASN A 155 2.21 -13.87 11.12
N LEU A 156 3.50 -13.67 10.96
CA LEU A 156 4.08 -13.17 9.72
C LEU A 156 4.77 -14.34 9.01
N LEU A 157 4.42 -14.56 7.75
CA LEU A 157 5.06 -15.53 6.89
C LEU A 157 5.78 -14.81 5.75
N ALA A 158 6.91 -15.38 5.32
CA ALA A 158 7.59 -14.88 4.15
C ALA A 158 6.73 -15.07 2.89
N ALA A 159 6.63 -14.03 2.08
CA ALA A 159 6.03 -14.09 0.76
C ALA A 159 7.09 -13.66 -0.27
N PRO A 160 7.40 -14.49 -1.28
CA PRO A 160 8.41 -14.12 -2.27
C PRO A 160 7.97 -12.86 -3.02
N PRO A 161 8.86 -11.87 -3.17
CA PRO A 161 8.54 -10.67 -3.93
C PRO A 161 8.32 -11.01 -5.40
N LYS A 162 7.27 -10.48 -5.99
CA LYS A 162 7.06 -10.52 -7.44
C LYS A 162 7.39 -9.16 -8.03
N LYS A 163 8.19 -9.15 -9.08
CA LYS A 163 8.50 -7.90 -9.79
C LYS A 163 7.38 -7.56 -10.76
N ALA A 164 6.90 -6.33 -10.73
CA ALA A 164 5.92 -5.79 -11.67
C ALA A 164 6.56 -5.41 -13.04
N THR A 165 7.46 -6.25 -13.55
CA THR A 165 8.22 -5.95 -14.79
C THR A 165 7.31 -5.87 -16.02
N ARG A 166 6.28 -6.72 -16.08
CA ARG A 166 5.31 -6.72 -17.17
C ARG A 166 4.51 -5.44 -17.20
N GLU A 167 4.01 -5.00 -16.05
CA GLU A 167 3.22 -3.78 -15.89
C GLU A 167 4.07 -2.54 -16.16
N CYS A 168 5.31 -2.50 -15.69
CA CYS A 168 6.25 -1.42 -15.99
C CYS A 168 6.59 -1.32 -17.46
N ARG A 169 6.78 -2.45 -18.14
CA ARG A 169 7.03 -2.51 -19.60
C ARG A 169 5.82 -2.00 -20.37
N PHE A 170 4.62 -2.38 -19.94
CA PHE A 170 3.38 -1.88 -20.53
C PHE A 170 3.25 -0.36 -20.39
N VAL A 171 3.51 0.18 -19.19
CA VAL A 171 3.48 1.63 -18.93
C VAL A 171 4.52 2.37 -19.78
N GLU A 172 5.74 1.85 -19.88
CA GLU A 172 6.79 2.41 -20.73
C GLU A 172 6.34 2.49 -22.21
N GLN A 173 5.82 1.40 -22.74
CA GLN A 173 5.34 1.35 -24.12
C GLN A 173 4.18 2.32 -24.33
N TYR A 174 3.22 2.36 -23.41
CA TYR A 174 2.09 3.28 -23.49
C TYR A 174 2.56 4.75 -23.52
N ILE A 175 3.48 5.14 -22.65
CA ILE A 175 4.04 6.49 -22.67
C ILE A 175 4.74 6.79 -23.98
N ASN A 176 5.52 5.86 -24.54
CA ASN A 176 6.22 6.04 -25.80
C ASN A 176 5.28 6.25 -26.98
N GLU A 177 4.12 5.60 -26.97
CA GLU A 177 3.12 5.67 -28.05
C GLU A 177 2.13 6.84 -27.89
N HIS A 178 1.90 7.31 -26.65
CA HIS A 178 0.84 8.27 -26.31
C HIS A 178 1.35 9.55 -25.60
N TYR A 179 2.66 9.86 -25.64
CA TYR A 179 3.27 10.98 -24.93
C TYR A 179 2.65 12.34 -25.24
N PHE A 180 2.00 12.51 -26.38
CA PHE A 180 1.29 13.72 -26.80
C PHE A 180 -0.11 13.88 -26.18
N GLU A 181 -0.65 12.82 -25.55
CA GLU A 181 -1.95 12.81 -24.89
C GLU A 181 -1.83 13.30 -23.42
N GLU A 182 -2.96 13.61 -22.82
CA GLU A 182 -3.00 13.90 -21.40
C GLU A 182 -2.84 12.60 -20.60
N ILE A 183 -1.68 12.45 -19.97
CA ILE A 183 -1.32 11.26 -19.16
C ILE A 183 -1.08 11.71 -17.72
N THR A 184 -1.76 11.04 -16.78
CA THR A 184 -1.57 11.22 -15.34
C THR A 184 -1.10 9.90 -14.71
N LEU A 185 -0.55 9.98 -13.50
CA LEU A 185 -0.19 8.78 -12.73
C LEU A 185 -1.41 7.88 -12.49
N GLU A 186 -2.56 8.50 -12.21
CA GLU A 186 -3.83 7.82 -12.03
C GLU A 186 -4.25 7.08 -13.31
N SER A 187 -4.19 7.73 -14.46
CA SER A 187 -4.55 7.09 -15.73
C SER A 187 -3.64 5.90 -16.07
N LEU A 188 -2.34 6.02 -15.81
CA LEU A 188 -1.38 4.93 -16.01
C LEU A 188 -1.65 3.76 -15.06
N SER A 189 -1.96 4.05 -13.81
CA SER A 189 -2.27 3.01 -12.81
C SER A 189 -3.54 2.24 -13.17
N LEU A 190 -4.58 2.91 -13.65
CA LEU A 190 -5.81 2.28 -14.13
C LEU A 190 -5.54 1.37 -15.34
N LEU A 191 -4.78 1.85 -16.32
CA LEU A 191 -4.43 1.08 -17.52
C LEU A 191 -3.60 -0.17 -17.18
N ALA A 192 -2.66 -0.06 -16.27
CA ALA A 192 -1.79 -1.16 -15.86
C ALA A 192 -2.42 -2.08 -14.79
N HIS A 193 -3.60 -1.74 -14.26
CA HIS A 193 -4.28 -2.46 -13.17
C HIS A 193 -3.41 -2.64 -11.93
N ILE A 194 -2.64 -1.62 -11.56
CA ILE A 194 -1.84 -1.61 -10.32
C ILE A 194 -2.04 -0.31 -9.56
N ASN A 195 -1.78 -0.36 -8.25
CA ASN A 195 -1.85 0.81 -7.38
C ASN A 195 -0.84 1.88 -7.84
N LYS A 196 -1.24 3.15 -7.86
CA LYS A 196 -0.39 4.25 -8.31
C LYS A 196 0.90 4.41 -7.50
N TYR A 197 0.86 4.16 -6.20
CA TYR A 197 2.04 4.24 -5.33
C TYR A 197 3.03 3.12 -5.63
N TYR A 198 2.51 1.92 -5.83
CA TYR A 198 3.33 0.80 -6.26
C TYR A 198 3.90 1.00 -7.67
N LEU A 199 3.12 1.57 -8.59
CA LEU A 199 3.60 1.90 -9.93
C LEU A 199 4.83 2.82 -9.87
N VAL A 200 4.79 3.88 -9.05
CA VAL A 200 5.94 4.78 -8.87
C VAL A 200 7.16 4.03 -8.38
N HIS A 201 7.00 3.21 -7.34
CA HIS A 201 8.09 2.42 -6.77
C HIS A 201 8.66 1.42 -7.77
N ALA A 202 7.81 0.62 -8.39
CA ALA A 202 8.21 -0.41 -9.34
C ALA A 202 8.84 0.18 -10.62
N PHE A 203 8.31 1.27 -11.14
CA PHE A 203 8.84 1.93 -12.34
C PHE A 203 10.19 2.60 -12.08
N LYS A 204 10.40 3.19 -10.90
CA LYS A 204 11.72 3.68 -10.46
C LYS A 204 12.76 2.57 -10.40
N ALA A 205 12.39 1.40 -9.88
CA ALA A 205 13.26 0.23 -9.87
C ALA A 205 13.55 -0.29 -11.28
N TYR A 206 12.59 -0.17 -12.19
CA TYR A 206 12.67 -0.62 -13.59
C TYR A 206 13.47 0.34 -14.48
N LYS A 207 13.23 1.64 -14.38
CA LYS A 207 13.80 2.70 -15.26
C LYS A 207 14.75 3.68 -14.56
N GLY A 208 14.82 3.68 -13.24
CA GLY A 208 15.61 4.66 -12.48
C GLY A 208 14.92 5.99 -12.21
N ILE A 209 13.78 6.27 -12.84
CA ILE A 209 12.97 7.49 -12.68
C ILE A 209 11.49 7.15 -12.58
N SER A 210 10.69 8.09 -12.09
CA SER A 210 9.24 7.91 -11.99
C SER A 210 8.57 7.88 -13.37
N PRO A 211 7.35 7.32 -13.49
CA PRO A 211 6.61 7.33 -14.77
C PRO A 211 6.39 8.73 -15.34
N ILE A 212 6.06 9.70 -14.49
CA ILE A 212 5.81 11.09 -14.94
C ILE A 212 7.11 11.78 -15.33
N SER A 213 8.22 11.53 -14.63
CA SER A 213 9.53 12.01 -15.06
C SER A 213 9.94 11.43 -16.42
N TYR A 214 9.67 10.14 -16.63
CA TYR A 214 9.90 9.49 -17.92
C TYR A 214 9.08 10.12 -19.05
N LEU A 215 7.78 10.38 -18.83
CA LEU A 215 6.91 11.10 -19.75
C LEU A 215 7.47 12.50 -20.11
N THR A 216 7.90 13.24 -19.09
CA THR A 216 8.48 14.58 -19.28
C THR A 216 9.75 14.52 -20.16
N GLN A 217 10.64 13.57 -19.87
CA GLN A 217 11.85 13.36 -20.70
C GLN A 217 11.51 12.98 -22.14
N LYS A 218 10.51 12.09 -22.32
CA LYS A 218 10.03 11.70 -23.65
C LYS A 218 9.52 12.89 -24.44
N ARG A 219 8.66 13.72 -23.84
CA ARG A 219 8.14 14.96 -24.47
C ARG A 219 9.25 15.94 -24.84
N LEU A 220 10.23 16.14 -23.96
CA LEU A 220 11.35 17.02 -24.24
C LEU A 220 12.20 16.51 -25.42
N SER A 221 12.50 15.21 -25.46
CA SER A 221 13.28 14.62 -26.54
C SER A 221 12.59 14.75 -27.90
N GLU A 222 11.27 14.56 -27.94
CA GLU A 222 10.49 14.68 -29.19
C GLU A 222 10.33 16.15 -29.64
N ALA A 223 10.30 17.12 -28.71
CA ALA A 223 10.22 18.55 -29.04
C ALA A 223 11.52 19.11 -29.63
N MET A 224 12.64 18.39 -29.48
CA MET A 224 13.97 18.79 -29.99
C MET A 224 14.27 18.22 -31.41
N HIS A 225 13.36 17.42 -31.95
CA HIS A 225 13.42 16.85 -33.32
C HIS A 225 12.37 17.46 -34.22
#